data_0669290e3b82794930f00d2bc61c270e
#
_entry.id   0669290e3b82794930f00d2bc61c270e
#
_cell.length_a   1.000
_cell.length_b   1.000
_cell.length_c   1.000
_cell.angle_alpha   90.00
_cell.angle_beta   90.00
_cell.angle_gamma   90.00
#
_symmetry.space_group_name_H-M   'P 1'
#
loop_
_entity.id
_entity.type
_entity.pdbx_description
1 polymer ?
#
loop_
_entity_poly.entity_id
_entity_poly.type
_entity_poly.pdbx_seq_one_letter_code
_entity_poly.pdbx_strand_id
1 'polypeptide(L)'
;MTRSIRTIEGLGVQGSASIGGATFDVPTLVDTVPTDRYGSLEARPDAPSGTRHLRLALAGHAINLSIPVLAPEIEGGRDRAVLVSPGIGMVHGPVSAGELDAITGAELVVLANARALWTDGEPFVATVGAIRGHLGPGPVLWVPRVALPHRVPFLVYLGIDLVDTTEGQMLEARGVPFDESLGTEPILAGIPAQPPGFARQEYSRALEASRRALQVGRLRELVEARLAAEPALAEMLRYTDGTLGALLEERTAVVGTGTPGRYVLAESLRRPEMRRFRARLVERYRPPKSKEVLLIVPCSRTKPYRRSRTHRRFAQAWEGLARAERLHVVSVSSPIGIVPQELEDVYPARQYDIPVTGEWSEAERGIVREGFDHLVRTGAYRSIIVHLDPGTYGFLRENRSPVIPTVWTIGDHRTTSAEAIDSLRAAVASALEPLSPVPGGPLAVVREELAEIAAFQFGRPAAERLFAPPVRLAGRPWFQRVTDGAGSDFATWREERGLFQLTIAGARRMLPDLELTVEVDPEMPLAGDVFAPGVRRASPAIRVGDAVAVLQHGELAAVGEATLPGRAMVQLGRGLAVRLRHRLHPATETTNSEG
;
A
#
# COMPACT_ATOMS: atom_id res chain seq x y z
N MET A 1 1.52 15.73 22.96
CA MET A 1 2.36 14.92 22.06
C MET A 1 2.42 15.55 20.69
N THR A 2 3.60 15.61 20.09
CA THR A 2 3.71 16.10 18.72
C THR A 2 4.49 15.09 17.91
N ARG A 3 3.77 14.37 17.02
CA ARG A 3 4.39 13.50 16.03
C ARG A 3 4.13 14.07 14.65
N SER A 4 5.16 14.22 13.84
CA SER A 4 5.04 14.52 12.41
C SER A 4 5.43 13.30 11.59
N ILE A 5 4.70 13.04 10.52
CA ILE A 5 4.95 11.93 9.62
C ILE A 5 5.38 12.47 8.26
N ARG A 6 6.48 11.96 7.73
CA ARG A 6 7.00 12.27 6.39
C ARG A 6 6.67 11.18 5.39
N THR A 7 6.78 9.93 5.82
CA THR A 7 6.57 8.77 4.94
C THR A 7 5.94 7.63 5.72
N ILE A 8 5.06 6.87 5.07
CA ILE A 8 4.40 5.67 5.61
C ILE A 8 4.59 4.54 4.60
N GLU A 9 4.96 3.35 5.10
CA GLU A 9 4.92 2.09 4.33
C GLU A 9 4.62 0.93 5.29
N GLY A 10 3.59 0.15 4.97
CA GLY A 10 3.03 -0.80 5.93
C GLY A 10 2.49 -0.07 7.16
N LEU A 11 2.81 -0.53 8.35
CA LEU A 11 2.53 0.18 9.60
C LEU A 11 3.68 1.11 10.01
N GLY A 12 4.82 1.03 9.31
CA GLY A 12 6.02 1.82 9.57
C GLY A 12 5.86 3.28 9.17
N VAL A 13 6.41 4.16 9.96
CA VAL A 13 6.40 5.61 9.74
C VAL A 13 7.78 6.20 9.92
N GLN A 14 8.15 7.11 9.02
CA GLN A 14 9.30 7.98 9.19
C GLN A 14 8.83 9.40 9.49
N GLY A 15 9.40 10.00 10.51
CA GLY A 15 9.05 11.35 10.93
C GLY A 15 9.81 11.76 12.16
N SER A 16 9.24 12.64 12.95
CA SER A 16 9.75 13.00 14.28
C SER A 16 8.69 12.77 15.36
N ALA A 17 9.12 12.42 16.55
CA ALA A 17 8.27 12.24 17.71
C ALA A 17 8.87 12.97 18.92
N SER A 18 8.02 13.32 19.89
CA SER A 18 8.46 13.93 21.15
C SER A 18 7.89 13.17 22.32
N ILE A 19 8.72 12.86 23.30
CA ILE A 19 8.35 12.23 24.57
C ILE A 19 9.02 13.02 25.69
N GLY A 20 8.28 13.45 26.71
CA GLY A 20 8.83 14.16 27.86
C GLY A 20 9.66 15.41 27.49
N GLY A 21 9.30 16.09 26.39
CA GLY A 21 10.02 17.26 25.88
C GLY A 21 11.20 16.96 24.96
N ALA A 22 11.66 15.73 24.87
CA ALA A 22 12.71 15.32 23.92
C ALA A 22 12.13 15.02 22.54
N THR A 23 12.68 15.61 21.48
CA THR A 23 12.29 15.36 20.09
C THR A 23 13.37 14.54 19.39
N PHE A 24 12.94 13.51 18.65
CA PHE A 24 13.83 12.60 17.93
C PHE A 24 13.18 12.07 16.65
N ASP A 25 14.00 11.63 15.71
CA ASP A 25 13.52 10.99 14.49
C ASP A 25 13.08 9.55 14.76
N VAL A 26 12.00 9.10 14.11
CA VAL A 26 11.52 7.72 14.16
C VAL A 26 11.58 7.09 12.77
N PRO A 27 11.88 5.80 12.65
CA PRO A 27 12.30 4.87 13.71
C PRO A 27 13.70 5.21 14.26
N THR A 28 14.00 4.86 15.50
CA THR A 28 15.31 5.16 16.10
C THR A 28 15.85 4.02 16.95
N LEU A 29 17.19 4.00 17.09
CA LEU A 29 17.89 3.09 17.98
C LEU A 29 17.92 3.67 19.38
N VAL A 30 17.60 2.84 20.34
CA VAL A 30 17.63 3.19 21.76
C VAL A 30 18.74 2.41 22.45
N ASP A 31 19.60 3.11 23.13
CA ASP A 31 20.50 2.48 24.08
C ASP A 31 19.76 2.24 25.39
N THR A 32 19.51 0.99 25.69
CA THR A 32 19.15 0.60 27.04
C THR A 32 20.44 0.58 27.85
N VAL A 33 20.70 1.64 28.61
CA VAL A 33 21.77 1.61 29.58
C VAL A 33 21.19 0.97 30.83
N PRO A 34 21.63 -0.25 31.22
CA PRO A 34 21.39 -0.72 32.58
C PRO A 34 22.00 0.32 33.51
N THR A 35 21.25 0.81 34.47
CA THR A 35 21.73 1.83 35.42
C THR A 35 22.87 1.34 36.28
N ASP A 36 23.23 0.05 36.15
CA ASP A 36 24.38 -0.55 36.79
C ASP A 36 25.06 -1.60 35.94
N ARG A 37 26.36 -1.61 36.00
CA ARG A 37 27.20 -2.70 35.52
C ARG A 37 26.72 -3.99 36.17
N TYR A 38 26.08 -4.86 35.43
CA TYR A 38 25.71 -6.21 35.88
C TYR A 38 25.19 -6.28 37.33
N GLY A 39 23.90 -6.05 37.52
CA GLY A 39 23.18 -6.69 38.59
C GLY A 39 22.81 -5.86 39.84
N SER A 40 23.03 -4.58 39.91
CA SER A 40 22.38 -3.77 40.95
C SER A 40 21.31 -2.88 40.33
N LEU A 41 20.11 -3.42 40.21
CA LEU A 41 18.90 -2.65 40.21
C LEU A 41 18.77 -2.06 41.60
N GLU A 42 19.11 -0.78 41.78
CA GLU A 42 18.75 -0.10 43.01
C GLU A 42 17.23 -0.06 43.12
N ALA A 43 16.71 -0.99 43.92
CA ALA A 43 15.36 -0.83 44.44
C ALA A 43 15.35 0.43 45.26
N ARG A 44 14.66 1.48 44.81
CA ARG A 44 14.32 2.57 45.72
C ARG A 44 13.50 1.98 46.85
N PRO A 45 13.79 2.33 48.11
CA PRO A 45 13.08 1.79 49.28
C PRO A 45 11.56 1.94 49.21
N ASP A 46 11.07 2.90 48.43
CA ASP A 46 9.66 3.27 48.32
C ASP A 46 8.99 2.74 47.05
N ALA A 47 9.69 1.98 46.19
CA ALA A 47 9.09 1.40 45.01
C ALA A 47 8.40 0.07 45.38
N PRO A 48 7.19 -0.19 44.85
CA PRO A 48 6.56 -1.51 45.03
C PRO A 48 7.54 -2.60 44.60
N SER A 49 7.61 -3.67 45.41
CA SER A 49 8.46 -4.82 45.09
C SER A 49 8.16 -5.32 43.65
N GLY A 50 9.16 -5.33 42.79
CA GLY A 50 9.01 -5.75 41.39
C GLY A 50 9.05 -4.60 40.36
N THR A 51 9.31 -3.35 40.73
CA THR A 51 9.52 -2.25 39.79
C THR A 51 10.99 -2.14 39.41
N ARG A 52 11.29 -2.18 38.11
CA ARG A 52 12.63 -1.86 37.58
C ARG A 52 12.62 -0.48 36.94
N HIS A 53 13.66 0.29 37.20
CA HIS A 53 13.87 1.56 36.52
C HIS A 53 14.71 1.33 35.27
N LEU A 54 14.18 1.68 34.12
CA LEU A 54 14.89 1.63 32.84
C LEU A 54 15.20 3.07 32.41
N ARG A 55 16.45 3.33 32.16
CA ARG A 55 16.87 4.63 31.60
C ARG A 55 17.03 4.47 30.09
N LEU A 56 16.19 5.16 29.31
CA LEU A 56 16.32 5.26 27.87
C LEU A 56 17.13 6.50 27.51
N ALA A 57 18.21 6.35 26.78
CA ALA A 57 18.92 7.47 26.18
C ALA A 57 18.38 7.67 24.75
N LEU A 58 17.64 8.74 24.54
CA LEU A 58 17.06 9.13 23.25
C LEU A 58 17.67 10.47 22.82
N ALA A 59 18.39 10.50 21.69
CA ALA A 59 18.96 11.72 21.12
C ALA A 59 19.72 12.61 22.13
N GLY A 60 20.49 12.00 23.03
CA GLY A 60 21.23 12.71 24.08
C GLY A 60 20.42 13.07 25.34
N HIS A 61 19.13 12.80 25.36
CA HIS A 61 18.27 12.98 26.53
C HIS A 61 18.03 11.65 27.25
N ALA A 62 18.12 11.65 28.56
CA ALA A 62 17.81 10.49 29.37
C ALA A 62 16.34 10.54 29.80
N ILE A 63 15.56 9.55 29.38
CA ILE A 63 14.19 9.33 29.84
C ILE A 63 14.24 8.22 30.89
N ASN A 64 13.90 8.53 32.13
CA ASN A 64 13.79 7.53 33.19
C ASN A 64 12.39 6.91 33.12
N LEU A 65 12.33 5.63 32.80
CA LEU A 65 11.10 4.85 32.79
C LEU A 65 11.09 3.95 34.00
N SER A 66 10.10 4.10 34.88
CA SER A 66 9.81 3.10 35.91
C SER A 66 8.90 2.05 35.32
N ILE A 67 9.47 0.93 34.92
CA ILE A 67 8.72 -0.19 34.34
C ILE A 67 8.53 -1.23 35.42
N PRO A 68 7.29 -1.61 35.79
CA PRO A 68 7.07 -2.74 36.67
C PRO A 68 7.73 -3.97 36.03
N VAL A 69 8.62 -4.65 36.74
CA VAL A 69 9.07 -5.98 36.34
C VAL A 69 7.91 -6.90 36.59
N LEU A 70 7.18 -7.14 35.56
CA LEU A 70 6.19 -8.20 35.60
C LEU A 70 6.97 -9.51 35.56
N ALA A 71 6.95 -10.19 36.68
CA ALA A 71 7.32 -11.59 36.72
C ALA A 71 6.50 -12.35 35.65
N PRO A 72 7.05 -13.41 35.04
CA PRO A 72 6.31 -14.21 34.05
C PRO A 72 4.99 -14.83 34.56
N GLU A 73 4.66 -14.64 35.81
CA GLU A 73 3.60 -15.31 36.56
C GLU A 73 2.39 -14.44 36.91
N ILE A 74 2.11 -13.37 36.17
CA ILE A 74 0.81 -12.71 36.31
C ILE A 74 -0.19 -13.40 35.38
N GLU A 75 -0.39 -14.68 35.60
CA GLU A 75 -1.58 -15.40 35.24
C GLU A 75 -2.71 -14.98 36.17
N GLY A 76 -3.73 -14.37 35.62
CA GLY A 76 -5.00 -14.13 36.32
C GLY A 76 -5.39 -12.69 36.53
N GLY A 77 -6.19 -12.18 35.61
CA GLY A 77 -7.24 -11.19 35.92
C GLY A 77 -6.78 -9.77 36.18
N ARG A 78 -5.71 -9.26 35.56
CA ARG A 78 -5.33 -7.84 35.63
C ARG A 78 -5.36 -7.19 34.27
N ASP A 79 -5.63 -5.90 34.26
CA ASP A 79 -5.71 -5.05 33.08
C ASP A 79 -4.48 -5.26 32.18
N ARG A 80 -4.71 -5.70 30.94
CA ARG A 80 -3.64 -5.98 29.96
C ARG A 80 -3.04 -4.71 29.35
N ALA A 81 -3.70 -3.57 29.53
CA ALA A 81 -3.19 -2.28 29.15
C ALA A 81 -3.41 -1.27 30.30
N VAL A 82 -2.35 -0.56 30.71
CA VAL A 82 -2.40 0.35 31.84
C VAL A 82 -1.46 1.54 31.62
N LEU A 83 -1.86 2.75 32.05
CA LEU A 83 -0.96 3.89 32.17
C LEU A 83 -0.10 3.75 33.43
N VAL A 84 1.20 3.52 33.25
CA VAL A 84 2.17 3.36 34.35
C VAL A 84 2.73 4.69 34.80
N SER A 85 2.65 5.73 33.98
CA SER A 85 2.94 7.13 34.31
C SER A 85 2.25 8.04 33.28
N PRO A 86 2.14 9.35 33.50
CA PRO A 86 1.60 10.27 32.52
C PRO A 86 2.28 10.11 31.16
N GLY A 87 1.49 9.80 30.13
CA GLY A 87 1.96 9.62 28.76
C GLY A 87 2.64 8.27 28.45
N ILE A 88 2.76 7.34 29.41
CA ILE A 88 3.38 6.03 29.18
C ILE A 88 2.38 4.92 29.43
N GLY A 89 2.00 4.23 28.36
CA GLY A 89 1.17 3.03 28.39
C GLY A 89 2.01 1.76 28.36
N MET A 90 1.65 0.79 29.18
CA MET A 90 2.22 -0.56 29.16
C MET A 90 1.17 -1.55 28.70
N VAL A 91 1.55 -2.43 27.80
CA VAL A 91 0.69 -3.47 27.24
C VAL A 91 1.28 -4.85 27.49
N HIS A 92 0.43 -5.75 27.96
CA HIS A 92 0.68 -7.19 28.02
C HIS A 92 -0.20 -7.91 27.00
N GLY A 93 0.38 -8.29 25.87
CA GLY A 93 -0.34 -9.04 24.87
C GLY A 93 -0.54 -10.53 25.25
N PRO A 94 -1.46 -11.18 24.60
CA PRO A 94 -2.37 -10.62 23.61
C PRO A 94 -3.40 -9.65 24.21
N VAL A 95 -3.77 -8.61 23.47
CA VAL A 95 -4.66 -7.55 23.92
C VAL A 95 -5.74 -7.25 22.88
N SER A 96 -6.95 -6.96 23.34
CA SER A 96 -8.07 -6.52 22.50
C SER A 96 -8.11 -4.98 22.35
N ALA A 97 -8.83 -4.50 21.35
CA ALA A 97 -9.01 -3.06 21.14
C ALA A 97 -9.63 -2.35 22.36
N GLY A 98 -10.65 -2.96 23.01
CA GLY A 98 -11.31 -2.35 24.17
C GLY A 98 -10.40 -2.21 25.40
N GLU A 99 -9.41 -3.13 25.58
CA GLU A 99 -8.44 -3.01 26.66
C GLU A 99 -7.46 -1.85 26.43
N LEU A 100 -7.23 -1.46 25.16
CA LEU A 100 -6.34 -0.35 24.81
C LEU A 100 -6.95 1.03 25.09
N ASP A 101 -8.25 1.13 25.37
CA ASP A 101 -8.90 2.39 25.76
C ASP A 101 -8.26 2.97 27.03
N ALA A 102 -7.82 2.10 27.94
CA ALA A 102 -7.15 2.48 29.19
C ALA A 102 -5.85 3.28 29.00
N ILE A 103 -5.22 3.18 27.82
CA ILE A 103 -3.97 3.89 27.48
C ILE A 103 -4.15 4.90 26.35
N THR A 104 -5.40 5.28 26.05
CA THR A 104 -5.69 6.33 25.07
C THR A 104 -5.00 7.63 25.52
N GLY A 105 -4.26 8.28 24.60
CA GLY A 105 -3.48 9.47 24.90
C GLY A 105 -2.04 9.19 25.38
N ALA A 106 -1.62 7.92 25.49
CA ALA A 106 -0.22 7.60 25.73
C ALA A 106 0.68 8.17 24.61
N GLU A 107 1.82 8.70 24.99
CA GLU A 107 2.87 9.18 24.07
C GLU A 107 3.84 8.06 23.68
N LEU A 108 4.13 7.19 24.66
CA LEU A 108 4.92 5.98 24.51
C LEU A 108 4.09 4.76 24.92
N VAL A 109 4.08 3.74 24.10
CA VAL A 109 3.50 2.43 24.40
C VAL A 109 4.61 1.40 24.43
N VAL A 110 4.69 0.63 25.51
CA VAL A 110 5.68 -0.44 25.71
C VAL A 110 4.96 -1.78 25.70
N LEU A 111 5.32 -2.68 24.79
CA LEU A 111 4.85 -4.07 24.81
C LEU A 111 5.74 -4.89 25.75
N ALA A 112 5.33 -5.02 27.00
CA ALA A 112 6.18 -5.53 28.07
C ALA A 112 6.62 -7.00 27.90
N ASN A 113 5.73 -7.87 27.38
CA ASN A 113 6.01 -9.29 27.11
C ASN A 113 6.39 -9.58 25.65
N ALA A 114 6.89 -8.57 24.92
CA ALA A 114 7.21 -8.68 23.50
C ALA A 114 8.10 -9.89 23.18
N ARG A 115 9.12 -10.17 24.00
CA ARG A 115 10.05 -11.28 23.81
C ARG A 115 9.35 -12.65 23.87
N ALA A 116 8.40 -12.82 24.78
CA ALA A 116 7.62 -14.05 24.89
C ALA A 116 6.69 -14.21 23.68
N LEU A 117 5.98 -13.13 23.31
CA LEU A 117 5.08 -13.15 22.15
C LEU A 117 5.81 -13.40 20.83
N TRP A 118 7.06 -12.92 20.69
CA TRP A 118 7.86 -13.16 19.49
C TRP A 118 8.06 -14.64 19.20
N THR A 119 8.14 -15.48 20.22
CA THR A 119 8.32 -16.93 20.07
C THR A 119 7.14 -17.60 19.37
N ASP A 120 5.92 -17.09 19.59
CA ASP A 120 4.69 -17.63 19.01
C ASP A 120 4.27 -16.94 17.69
N GLY A 121 4.95 -15.88 17.29
CA GLY A 121 4.74 -15.16 16.02
C GLY A 121 3.36 -14.53 15.83
N GLU A 122 2.29 -15.32 15.70
CA GLU A 122 0.94 -14.82 15.46
C GLU A 122 0.42 -13.90 16.57
N PRO A 123 0.50 -14.25 17.88
CA PRO A 123 0.12 -13.35 18.98
C PRO A 123 0.92 -12.06 19.01
N PHE A 124 2.20 -12.09 18.60
CA PHE A 124 3.01 -10.88 18.48
C PHE A 124 2.45 -9.95 17.42
N VAL A 125 2.22 -10.46 16.21
CA VAL A 125 1.68 -9.69 15.08
C VAL A 125 0.28 -9.16 15.41
N ALA A 126 -0.59 -10.00 15.98
CA ALA A 126 -1.95 -9.61 16.37
C ALA A 126 -1.94 -8.49 17.42
N THR A 127 -1.06 -8.58 18.42
CA THR A 127 -0.95 -7.57 19.48
C THR A 127 -0.45 -6.22 18.92
N VAL A 128 0.60 -6.23 18.11
CA VAL A 128 1.12 -5.01 17.47
C VAL A 128 0.06 -4.43 16.53
N GLY A 129 -0.66 -5.28 15.80
CA GLY A 129 -1.77 -4.89 14.94
C GLY A 129 -2.92 -4.24 15.71
N ALA A 130 -3.31 -4.79 16.86
CA ALA A 130 -4.32 -4.20 17.73
C ALA A 130 -3.89 -2.81 18.24
N ILE A 131 -2.65 -2.68 18.72
CA ILE A 131 -2.10 -1.39 19.17
C ILE A 131 -2.13 -0.36 18.03
N ARG A 132 -1.63 -0.72 16.85
CA ARG A 132 -1.55 0.19 15.69
C ARG A 132 -2.90 0.45 15.02
N GLY A 133 -3.82 -0.49 15.07
CA GLY A 133 -5.17 -0.35 14.57
C GLY A 133 -6.02 0.58 15.46
N HIS A 134 -5.90 0.43 16.78
CA HIS A 134 -6.69 1.18 17.76
C HIS A 134 -6.10 2.56 18.05
N LEU A 135 -4.83 2.64 18.45
CA LEU A 135 -4.17 3.89 18.81
C LEU A 135 -3.62 4.67 17.62
N GLY A 136 -3.62 4.06 16.43
CA GLY A 136 -3.09 4.67 15.22
C GLY A 136 -1.57 4.86 15.22
N PRO A 137 -1.06 5.74 14.33
CA PRO A 137 0.37 6.04 14.26
C PRO A 137 0.83 7.09 15.27
N GLY A 138 -0.05 7.60 16.13
CA GLY A 138 0.24 8.67 17.09
C GLY A 138 1.32 8.30 18.09
N PRO A 139 1.10 7.32 18.99
CA PRO A 139 2.05 6.98 20.04
C PRO A 139 3.32 6.33 19.47
N VAL A 140 4.43 6.55 20.14
CA VAL A 140 5.69 5.83 19.88
C VAL A 140 5.55 4.41 20.43
N LEU A 141 5.90 3.39 19.65
CA LEU A 141 5.82 1.99 20.06
C LEU A 141 7.23 1.42 20.26
N TRP A 142 7.44 0.84 21.41
CA TRP A 142 8.66 0.11 21.76
C TRP A 142 8.36 -1.36 22.10
N VAL A 143 9.15 -2.26 21.53
CA VAL A 143 9.11 -3.70 21.80
C VAL A 143 10.46 -4.15 22.30
N PRO A 144 10.69 -4.17 23.63
CA PRO A 144 12.00 -4.44 24.20
C PRO A 144 12.47 -5.88 23.96
N ARG A 145 13.78 -6.04 23.73
CA ARG A 145 14.47 -7.34 23.64
C ARG A 145 13.99 -8.27 22.54
N VAL A 146 13.51 -7.73 21.42
CA VAL A 146 13.08 -8.51 20.25
C VAL A 146 14.00 -8.29 19.07
N ALA A 147 14.53 -7.09 18.95
CA ALA A 147 15.28 -6.70 17.77
C ALA A 147 16.61 -7.46 17.66
N LEU A 148 16.90 -7.91 16.45
CA LEU A 148 18.22 -8.27 15.92
C LEU A 148 18.37 -7.57 14.56
N PRO A 149 19.58 -7.32 14.06
CA PRO A 149 19.78 -6.53 12.84
C PRO A 149 18.93 -6.99 11.66
N HIS A 150 18.82 -8.31 11.41
CA HIS A 150 17.97 -8.87 10.35
C HIS A 150 16.47 -8.71 10.59
N ARG A 151 16.03 -8.54 11.85
CA ARG A 151 14.62 -8.31 12.24
C ARG A 151 14.18 -6.86 12.13
N VAL A 152 15.15 -5.91 12.19
CA VAL A 152 14.84 -4.46 12.22
C VAL A 152 13.93 -4.02 11.07
N PRO A 153 14.15 -4.38 9.80
CA PRO A 153 13.26 -3.98 8.72
C PRO A 153 11.81 -4.44 8.93
N PHE A 154 11.61 -5.67 9.41
CA PHE A 154 10.28 -6.22 9.69
C PHE A 154 9.61 -5.50 10.88
N LEU A 155 10.35 -5.25 11.96
CA LEU A 155 9.83 -4.51 13.11
C LEU A 155 9.39 -3.10 12.70
N VAL A 156 10.20 -2.39 11.92
CA VAL A 156 9.85 -1.07 11.38
C VAL A 156 8.62 -1.17 10.48
N TYR A 157 8.50 -2.21 9.64
CA TYR A 157 7.33 -2.43 8.79
C TYR A 157 6.05 -2.67 9.59
N LEU A 158 6.14 -3.32 10.75
CA LEU A 158 5.04 -3.46 11.72
C LEU A 158 4.74 -2.18 12.51
N GLY A 159 5.50 -1.11 12.29
CA GLY A 159 5.28 0.16 12.96
C GLY A 159 5.94 0.29 14.33
N ILE A 160 6.93 -0.54 14.64
CA ILE A 160 7.76 -0.35 15.82
C ILE A 160 8.69 0.85 15.57
N ASP A 161 8.69 1.81 16.50
CA ASP A 161 9.43 3.06 16.40
C ASP A 161 10.77 3.03 17.13
N LEU A 162 10.84 2.29 18.24
CA LEU A 162 12.06 2.18 19.04
C LEU A 162 12.61 0.76 18.95
N VAL A 163 13.88 0.68 18.60
CA VAL A 163 14.65 -0.56 18.46
C VAL A 163 15.79 -0.52 19.47
N ASP A 164 15.91 -1.53 20.34
CA ASP A 164 17.01 -1.63 21.30
C ASP A 164 18.02 -2.71 20.90
N THR A 165 19.24 -2.60 21.45
CA THR A 165 20.37 -3.48 21.16
C THR A 165 20.51 -4.65 22.12
N THR A 166 19.60 -4.80 23.08
CA THR A 166 19.76 -5.74 24.21
C THR A 166 20.01 -7.18 23.78
N GLU A 167 19.23 -7.68 22.82
CA GLU A 167 19.36 -9.08 22.36
C GLU A 167 20.72 -9.31 21.66
N GLY A 168 21.15 -8.38 20.81
CA GLY A 168 22.45 -8.48 20.14
C GLY A 168 23.62 -8.37 21.12
N GLN A 169 23.55 -7.49 22.13
CA GLN A 169 24.57 -7.40 23.19
C GLN A 169 24.65 -8.70 24.02
N MET A 170 23.49 -9.36 24.25
CA MET A 170 23.48 -10.64 24.92
C MET A 170 24.13 -11.75 24.08
N LEU A 171 23.92 -11.74 22.76
CA LEU A 171 24.59 -12.68 21.83
C LEU A 171 26.10 -12.39 21.77
N GLU A 172 26.48 -11.13 21.66
CA GLU A 172 27.89 -10.68 21.67
C GLU A 172 28.60 -11.16 22.96
N ALA A 173 27.96 -10.96 24.12
CA ALA A 173 28.50 -11.41 25.41
C ALA A 173 28.65 -12.95 25.53
N ARG A 174 27.85 -13.70 24.77
CA ARG A 174 27.91 -15.18 24.68
C ARG A 174 28.84 -15.69 23.59
N GLY A 175 29.45 -14.79 22.81
CA GLY A 175 30.29 -15.15 21.67
C GLY A 175 29.49 -15.77 20.52
N VAL A 176 28.16 -15.54 20.43
CA VAL A 176 27.33 -16.01 19.33
C VAL A 176 27.38 -14.99 18.20
N PRO A 177 27.93 -15.35 17.02
CA PRO A 177 27.98 -14.44 15.89
C PRO A 177 26.57 -14.20 15.32
N PHE A 178 26.36 -13.01 14.77
CA PHE A 178 25.14 -12.65 14.07
C PHE A 178 25.46 -11.64 12.95
N ASP A 179 24.59 -11.58 11.96
CA ASP A 179 24.74 -10.77 10.76
C ASP A 179 23.39 -10.23 10.30
N GLU A 180 23.40 -9.08 9.64
CA GLU A 180 22.18 -8.46 9.11
C GLU A 180 21.46 -9.33 8.04
N SER A 181 22.22 -10.11 7.28
CA SER A 181 21.70 -10.89 6.14
C SER A 181 21.46 -12.36 6.47
N LEU A 182 22.29 -12.93 7.34
CA LEU A 182 22.32 -14.37 7.64
C LEU A 182 21.72 -14.72 9.01
N GLY A 183 21.39 -13.71 9.80
CA GLY A 183 20.81 -13.94 11.14
C GLY A 183 21.84 -14.50 12.12
N THR A 184 21.44 -15.53 12.89
CA THR A 184 22.27 -16.21 13.90
C THR A 184 22.51 -17.67 13.55
N GLU A 185 22.29 -18.06 12.32
CA GLU A 185 22.27 -19.43 11.83
C GLU A 185 23.65 -20.13 11.85
N PRO A 186 23.67 -21.48 11.74
CA PRO A 186 24.90 -22.29 11.73
C PRO A 186 25.93 -21.91 10.65
N ILE A 187 25.50 -21.22 9.59
CA ILE A 187 26.37 -20.69 8.54
C ILE A 187 27.46 -19.77 9.11
N LEU A 188 27.17 -19.11 10.22
CA LEU A 188 28.12 -18.25 10.94
C LEU A 188 28.96 -19.03 11.96
N ALA A 189 28.76 -20.34 12.10
CA ALA A 189 29.53 -21.17 13.00
C ALA A 189 31.02 -21.20 12.57
N GLY A 190 31.92 -20.97 13.53
CA GLY A 190 33.36 -20.90 13.27
C GLY A 190 33.88 -19.52 12.84
N ILE A 191 33.02 -18.53 12.68
CA ILE A 191 33.45 -17.14 12.53
C ILE A 191 34.05 -16.68 13.89
N PRO A 192 35.23 -16.02 13.90
CA PRO A 192 35.79 -15.49 15.13
C PRO A 192 34.82 -14.58 15.86
N ALA A 193 34.95 -14.53 17.20
CA ALA A 193 34.16 -13.62 18.03
C ALA A 193 34.23 -12.19 17.49
N GLN A 194 33.07 -11.57 17.37
CA GLN A 194 32.95 -10.22 16.85
C GLN A 194 33.54 -9.20 17.84
N PRO A 195 34.14 -8.10 17.34
CA PRO A 195 34.75 -7.13 18.23
C PRO A 195 33.69 -6.41 19.11
N PRO A 196 34.05 -5.93 20.31
CA PRO A 196 33.14 -5.15 21.14
C PRO A 196 32.54 -3.97 20.38
N GLY A 197 31.23 -3.77 20.52
CA GLY A 197 30.50 -2.72 19.83
C GLY A 197 30.03 -3.08 18.41
N PHE A 198 30.34 -4.28 17.92
CA PHE A 198 29.86 -4.79 16.64
C PHE A 198 28.33 -4.80 16.58
N ALA A 199 27.68 -5.28 17.64
CA ALA A 199 26.21 -5.27 17.74
C ALA A 199 25.64 -3.89 17.38
N ARG A 200 26.11 -2.83 18.06
CA ARG A 200 25.62 -1.47 17.82
C ARG A 200 25.80 -1.02 16.35
N GLN A 201 26.91 -1.37 15.74
CA GLN A 201 27.18 -1.01 14.34
C GLN A 201 26.21 -1.68 13.40
N GLU A 202 25.94 -2.98 13.57
CA GLU A 202 24.98 -3.74 12.74
C GLU A 202 23.55 -3.22 12.90
N TYR A 203 23.09 -2.93 14.12
CA TYR A 203 21.81 -2.30 14.34
C TYR A 203 21.69 -0.93 13.66
N SER A 204 22.72 -0.11 13.75
CA SER A 204 22.75 1.21 13.11
C SER A 204 22.64 1.09 11.59
N ARG A 205 23.33 0.12 10.98
CA ARG A 205 23.23 -0.18 9.52
C ARG A 205 21.83 -0.64 9.13
N ALA A 206 21.28 -1.60 9.86
CA ALA A 206 19.95 -2.14 9.58
C ALA A 206 18.86 -1.06 9.72
N LEU A 207 18.97 -0.21 10.74
CA LEU A 207 18.04 0.89 10.93
C LEU A 207 18.16 1.96 9.84
N GLU A 208 19.37 2.31 9.45
CA GLU A 208 19.60 3.28 8.37
C GLU A 208 19.12 2.73 7.01
N ALA A 209 19.34 1.44 6.74
CA ALA A 209 18.79 0.77 5.57
C ALA A 209 17.25 0.81 5.57
N SER A 210 16.63 0.56 6.73
CA SER A 210 15.17 0.62 6.90
C SER A 210 14.62 2.03 6.68
N ARG A 211 15.29 3.05 7.22
CA ARG A 211 14.92 4.47 7.00
C ARG A 211 14.99 4.86 5.53
N ARG A 212 16.06 4.49 4.84
CA ARG A 212 16.21 4.76 3.39
C ARG A 212 15.16 4.03 2.58
N ALA A 213 14.92 2.76 2.88
CA ALA A 213 13.91 1.96 2.23
C ALA A 213 12.52 2.58 2.42
N LEU A 214 12.20 3.04 3.64
CA LEU A 214 10.95 3.72 3.95
C LEU A 214 10.80 5.04 3.18
N GLN A 215 11.88 5.86 3.08
CA GLN A 215 11.88 7.12 2.33
C GLN A 215 11.51 6.94 0.86
N VAL A 216 11.96 5.85 0.25
CA VAL A 216 11.73 5.58 -1.17
C VAL A 216 10.58 4.61 -1.43
N GLY A 217 9.81 4.23 -0.39
CA GLY A 217 8.68 3.30 -0.50
C GLY A 217 9.12 1.89 -0.88
N ARG A 218 10.22 1.39 -0.28
CA ARG A 218 10.83 0.07 -0.56
C ARG A 218 11.06 -0.78 0.69
N LEU A 219 10.44 -0.41 1.80
CA LEU A 219 10.64 -1.12 3.07
C LEU A 219 10.17 -2.58 2.95
N ARG A 220 9.03 -2.82 2.30
CA ARG A 220 8.53 -4.19 2.06
C ARG A 220 9.53 -5.04 1.25
N GLU A 221 10.21 -4.48 0.26
CA GLU A 221 11.24 -5.19 -0.49
C GLU A 221 12.44 -5.55 0.39
N LEU A 222 12.83 -4.64 1.31
CA LEU A 222 13.90 -4.91 2.26
C LEU A 222 13.49 -6.01 3.25
N VAL A 223 12.24 -5.99 3.74
CA VAL A 223 11.70 -7.07 4.59
C VAL A 223 11.76 -8.40 3.87
N GLU A 224 11.27 -8.48 2.63
CA GLU A 224 11.29 -9.71 1.84
C GLU A 224 12.73 -10.22 1.60
N ALA A 225 13.69 -9.32 1.40
CA ALA A 225 15.10 -9.68 1.25
C ALA A 225 15.73 -10.28 2.54
N ARG A 226 15.12 -10.06 3.71
CA ARG A 226 15.60 -10.56 5.02
C ARG A 226 14.92 -11.84 5.48
N LEU A 227 13.91 -12.35 4.76
CA LEU A 227 13.16 -13.53 5.20
C LEU A 227 14.03 -14.80 5.31
N ALA A 228 15.06 -14.90 4.49
CA ALA A 228 15.99 -16.03 4.53
C ALA A 228 16.91 -16.04 5.76
N ALA A 229 17.02 -14.94 6.48
CA ALA A 229 17.88 -14.85 7.67
C ALA A 229 17.29 -15.58 8.88
N GLU A 230 15.97 -15.75 8.93
CA GLU A 230 15.28 -16.42 10.04
C GLU A 230 13.92 -16.94 9.55
N PRO A 231 13.64 -18.26 9.63
CA PRO A 231 12.36 -18.83 9.18
C PRO A 231 11.12 -18.17 9.82
N ALA A 232 11.23 -17.78 11.10
CA ALA A 232 10.17 -17.07 11.81
C ALA A 232 9.76 -15.75 11.14
N LEU A 233 10.67 -15.05 10.46
CA LEU A 233 10.33 -13.81 9.72
C LEU A 233 9.37 -14.08 8.56
N ALA A 234 9.56 -15.18 7.83
CA ALA A 234 8.66 -15.55 6.73
C ALA A 234 7.26 -15.93 7.28
N GLU A 235 7.23 -16.66 8.39
CA GLU A 235 5.99 -17.01 9.08
C GLU A 235 5.26 -15.74 9.55
N MET A 236 5.92 -14.87 10.29
CA MET A 236 5.34 -13.62 10.79
C MET A 236 4.89 -12.70 9.67
N LEU A 237 5.61 -12.63 8.54
CA LEU A 237 5.17 -11.84 7.41
C LEU A 237 3.87 -12.39 6.80
N ARG A 238 3.71 -13.72 6.74
CA ARG A 238 2.46 -14.36 6.28
C ARG A 238 1.30 -14.08 7.24
N TYR A 239 1.52 -14.13 8.56
CA TYR A 239 0.52 -13.71 9.56
C TYR A 239 0.18 -12.23 9.39
N THR A 240 1.18 -11.37 9.21
CA THR A 240 0.98 -9.94 8.97
C THR A 240 0.10 -9.68 7.74
N ASP A 241 0.40 -10.31 6.62
CA ASP A 241 -0.38 -10.18 5.39
C ASP A 241 -1.81 -10.75 5.51
N GLY A 242 -1.99 -11.80 6.31
CA GLY A 242 -3.29 -12.41 6.59
C GLY A 242 -4.13 -11.58 7.56
N THR A 243 -3.58 -11.34 8.75
CA THR A 243 -4.30 -10.74 9.88
C THR A 243 -4.43 -9.21 9.75
N LEU A 244 -3.37 -8.54 9.29
CA LEU A 244 -3.32 -7.08 9.18
C LEU A 244 -3.54 -6.57 7.76
N GLY A 245 -3.95 -7.43 6.83
CA GLY A 245 -4.05 -7.09 5.42
C GLY A 245 -4.93 -5.86 5.11
N ALA A 246 -6.03 -5.66 5.83
CA ALA A 246 -6.89 -4.49 5.68
C ALA A 246 -6.20 -3.21 6.19
N LEU A 247 -5.54 -3.28 7.35
CA LEU A 247 -4.82 -2.16 7.95
C LEU A 247 -3.59 -1.75 7.10
N LEU A 248 -2.90 -2.74 6.54
CA LEU A 248 -1.79 -2.51 5.61
C LEU A 248 -2.28 -1.86 4.32
N GLU A 249 -3.40 -2.34 3.77
CA GLU A 249 -4.01 -1.79 2.56
C GLU A 249 -4.41 -0.32 2.76
N GLU A 250 -5.02 0.00 3.88
CA GLU A 250 -5.41 1.37 4.23
C GLU A 250 -4.22 2.34 4.19
N ARG A 251 -3.04 1.89 4.60
CA ARG A 251 -1.82 2.71 4.67
C ARG A 251 -0.95 2.67 3.42
N THR A 252 -1.31 1.86 2.43
CA THR A 252 -0.55 1.73 1.18
C THR A 252 -1.04 2.74 0.14
N ALA A 253 -0.12 3.52 -0.43
CA ALA A 253 -0.42 4.52 -1.44
C ALA A 253 -1.08 3.92 -2.70
N VAL A 254 -1.91 4.71 -3.38
CA VAL A 254 -2.51 4.35 -4.68
C VAL A 254 -1.64 4.76 -5.87
N VAL A 255 -0.54 5.45 -5.62
CA VAL A 255 0.44 5.89 -6.60
C VAL A 255 1.80 5.29 -6.29
N GLY A 256 2.55 4.97 -7.32
CA GLY A 256 3.89 4.43 -7.15
C GLY A 256 4.97 5.53 -7.01
N THR A 257 6.17 5.10 -6.64
CA THR A 257 7.33 5.98 -6.40
C THR A 257 8.09 6.37 -7.68
N GLY A 258 7.60 5.97 -8.86
CA GLY A 258 8.25 6.24 -10.15
C GLY A 258 9.23 5.17 -10.61
N THR A 259 9.71 4.30 -9.73
CA THR A 259 10.60 3.18 -10.08
C THR A 259 9.88 1.84 -9.88
N PRO A 260 10.15 0.81 -10.72
CA PRO A 260 9.51 -0.50 -10.59
C PRO A 260 9.82 -1.17 -9.26
N GLY A 261 8.80 -1.71 -8.60
CA GLY A 261 8.93 -2.59 -7.44
C GLY A 261 9.43 -3.97 -7.83
N ARG A 262 10.27 -4.59 -7.00
CA ARG A 262 10.73 -5.97 -7.21
C ARG A 262 9.79 -6.93 -6.49
N TYR A 263 9.20 -7.86 -7.24
CA TYR A 263 8.26 -8.85 -6.74
C TYR A 263 8.83 -10.24 -7.04
N VAL A 264 9.71 -10.72 -6.16
CA VAL A 264 10.57 -11.88 -6.44
C VAL A 264 10.11 -13.14 -5.70
N LEU A 265 9.47 -12.96 -4.54
CA LEU A 265 9.07 -14.06 -3.67
C LEU A 265 7.56 -14.34 -3.77
N ALA A 266 7.15 -15.53 -3.32
CA ALA A 266 5.73 -15.89 -3.21
C ALA A 266 4.95 -14.92 -2.30
N GLU A 267 5.60 -14.39 -1.27
CA GLU A 267 5.06 -13.37 -0.36
C GLU A 267 4.68 -12.07 -1.09
N SER A 268 5.34 -11.78 -2.22
CA SER A 268 5.01 -10.59 -3.03
C SER A 268 3.61 -10.63 -3.63
N LEU A 269 2.99 -11.81 -3.81
CA LEU A 269 1.59 -11.97 -4.23
C LEU A 269 0.61 -11.34 -3.23
N ARG A 270 1.01 -11.26 -1.96
CA ARG A 270 0.18 -10.76 -0.85
C ARG A 270 0.38 -9.30 -0.55
N ARG A 271 1.28 -8.59 -1.25
CA ARG A 271 1.50 -7.16 -1.05
C ARG A 271 0.19 -6.38 -1.18
N PRO A 272 -0.06 -5.39 -0.32
CA PRO A 272 -1.33 -4.67 -0.26
C PRO A 272 -1.74 -4.03 -1.59
N GLU A 273 -0.80 -3.44 -2.32
CA GLU A 273 -1.06 -2.81 -3.62
C GLU A 273 -1.49 -3.83 -4.69
N MET A 274 -0.93 -5.05 -4.68
CA MET A 274 -1.33 -6.13 -5.58
C MET A 274 -2.72 -6.66 -5.23
N ARG A 275 -3.00 -6.85 -3.95
CA ARG A 275 -4.33 -7.26 -3.46
C ARG A 275 -5.38 -6.22 -3.81
N ARG A 276 -5.09 -4.92 -3.60
CA ARG A 276 -5.98 -3.81 -3.97
C ARG A 276 -6.31 -3.80 -5.45
N PHE A 277 -5.29 -3.93 -6.31
CA PHE A 277 -5.52 -3.94 -7.75
C PHE A 277 -6.48 -5.05 -8.17
N ARG A 278 -6.24 -6.28 -7.68
CA ARG A 278 -7.09 -7.44 -7.96
C ARG A 278 -8.51 -7.27 -7.41
N ALA A 279 -8.65 -6.80 -6.17
CA ALA A 279 -9.94 -6.53 -5.56
C ALA A 279 -10.73 -5.48 -6.36
N ARG A 280 -10.11 -4.34 -6.70
CA ARG A 280 -10.77 -3.31 -7.51
C ARG A 280 -11.10 -3.77 -8.93
N LEU A 281 -10.29 -4.65 -9.52
CA LEU A 281 -10.59 -5.27 -10.81
C LEU A 281 -11.90 -6.05 -10.75
N VAL A 282 -12.09 -6.86 -9.71
CA VAL A 282 -13.29 -7.70 -9.55
C VAL A 282 -14.50 -6.91 -9.04
N GLU A 283 -14.30 -5.97 -8.13
CA GLU A 283 -15.40 -5.25 -7.47
C GLU A 283 -15.88 -4.04 -8.27
N ARG A 284 -14.98 -3.32 -8.94
CA ARG A 284 -15.27 -2.00 -9.51
C ARG A 284 -15.21 -1.94 -11.03
N TYR A 285 -14.23 -2.63 -11.63
CA TYR A 285 -14.00 -2.58 -13.07
C TYR A 285 -14.98 -3.50 -13.82
N ARG A 286 -15.41 -3.06 -15.01
CA ARG A 286 -16.13 -3.86 -16.01
C ARG A 286 -15.54 -3.57 -17.38
N PRO A 287 -15.43 -4.58 -18.25
CA PRO A 287 -15.00 -4.33 -19.62
C PRO A 287 -15.86 -3.26 -20.30
N PRO A 288 -15.28 -2.32 -21.08
CA PRO A 288 -16.05 -1.39 -21.89
C PRO A 288 -17.05 -2.13 -22.78
N LYS A 289 -18.29 -1.67 -22.84
CA LYS A 289 -19.38 -2.35 -23.56
C LYS A 289 -19.13 -2.46 -25.07
N SER A 290 -18.38 -1.53 -25.62
CA SER A 290 -17.99 -1.54 -27.03
C SER A 290 -16.95 -2.61 -27.36
N LYS A 291 -16.26 -3.19 -26.39
CA LYS A 291 -15.24 -4.23 -26.55
C LYS A 291 -15.89 -5.61 -26.60
N GLU A 292 -16.11 -6.15 -27.79
CA GLU A 292 -16.82 -7.43 -28.00
C GLU A 292 -15.90 -8.61 -28.31
N VAL A 293 -14.61 -8.37 -28.57
CA VAL A 293 -13.59 -9.41 -28.81
C VAL A 293 -12.54 -9.35 -27.74
N LEU A 294 -12.45 -10.38 -26.90
CA LEU A 294 -11.41 -10.47 -25.86
C LEU A 294 -10.15 -11.08 -26.46
N LEU A 295 -9.04 -10.34 -26.41
CA LEU A 295 -7.71 -10.83 -26.79
C LEU A 295 -6.82 -10.92 -25.56
N ILE A 296 -6.36 -12.14 -25.25
CA ILE A 296 -5.47 -12.41 -24.13
C ILE A 296 -4.06 -12.62 -24.64
N VAL A 297 -3.12 -11.83 -24.10
CA VAL A 297 -1.70 -11.84 -24.48
C VAL A 297 -0.80 -12.00 -23.24
N PRO A 298 0.44 -12.49 -23.38
CA PRO A 298 1.38 -12.54 -22.28
C PRO A 298 1.83 -11.13 -21.88
N CYS A 299 2.21 -10.95 -20.61
CA CYS A 299 2.87 -9.74 -20.17
C CYS A 299 4.23 -9.54 -20.85
N SER A 300 4.85 -8.42 -20.58
CA SER A 300 6.23 -8.14 -21.00
C SER A 300 7.03 -7.48 -19.87
N ARG A 301 8.36 -7.53 -19.99
CA ARG A 301 9.25 -6.88 -19.04
C ARG A 301 9.05 -5.36 -19.00
N THR A 302 8.85 -4.73 -20.16
CA THR A 302 8.58 -3.29 -20.26
C THR A 302 7.13 -2.97 -19.88
N LYS A 303 6.92 -1.99 -19.02
CA LYS A 303 5.60 -1.46 -18.63
C LYS A 303 5.53 0.04 -18.94
N PRO A 304 4.35 0.53 -19.32
CA PRO A 304 3.14 -0.23 -19.64
C PRO A 304 3.38 -1.15 -20.83
N TYR A 305 2.66 -2.30 -20.90
CA TYR A 305 2.97 -3.38 -21.85
C TYR A 305 2.88 -2.93 -23.31
N ARG A 306 1.90 -2.09 -23.67
CA ARG A 306 1.73 -1.55 -25.04
C ARG A 306 2.98 -0.85 -25.58
N ARG A 307 3.90 -0.38 -24.71
CA ARG A 307 5.18 0.23 -25.10
C ARG A 307 6.30 -0.77 -25.37
N SER A 308 6.11 -2.05 -25.02
CA SER A 308 7.11 -3.09 -25.25
C SER A 308 7.24 -3.45 -26.73
N ARG A 309 8.42 -3.98 -27.09
CA ARG A 309 8.63 -4.51 -28.44
C ARG A 309 7.67 -5.65 -28.76
N THR A 310 7.42 -6.53 -27.78
CA THR A 310 6.52 -7.68 -27.92
C THR A 310 5.09 -7.23 -28.22
N HIS A 311 4.53 -6.32 -27.41
CA HIS A 311 3.16 -5.85 -27.63
C HIS A 311 3.01 -5.01 -28.88
N ARG A 312 4.03 -4.23 -29.27
CA ARG A 312 4.04 -3.56 -30.58
C ARG A 312 4.03 -4.56 -31.75
N ARG A 313 4.70 -5.71 -31.58
CA ARG A 313 4.63 -6.78 -32.57
C ARG A 313 3.24 -7.41 -32.63
N PHE A 314 2.58 -7.64 -31.49
CA PHE A 314 1.20 -8.10 -31.45
C PHE A 314 0.24 -7.09 -32.12
N ALA A 315 0.41 -5.79 -31.85
CA ALA A 315 -0.43 -4.73 -32.41
C ALA A 315 -0.46 -4.73 -33.94
N GLN A 316 0.60 -5.19 -34.62
CA GLN A 316 0.62 -5.36 -36.08
C GLN A 316 -0.46 -6.32 -36.57
N ALA A 317 -0.94 -7.23 -35.72
CA ALA A 317 -2.00 -8.18 -36.11
C ALA A 317 -3.37 -7.51 -36.33
N TRP A 318 -3.65 -6.39 -35.66
CA TRP A 318 -4.92 -5.66 -35.79
C TRP A 318 -4.77 -4.25 -36.34
N GLU A 319 -3.54 -3.78 -36.52
CA GLU A 319 -3.30 -2.49 -37.16
C GLU A 319 -3.88 -2.44 -38.55
N GLY A 320 -4.69 -1.40 -38.82
CA GLY A 320 -5.38 -1.20 -40.09
C GLY A 320 -6.62 -2.08 -40.33
N LEU A 321 -6.99 -2.97 -39.40
CA LEU A 321 -8.24 -3.69 -39.48
C LEU A 321 -9.43 -2.78 -39.15
N ALA A 322 -10.51 -2.92 -39.89
CA ALA A 322 -11.77 -2.27 -39.57
C ALA A 322 -12.29 -2.78 -38.21
N ARG A 323 -12.85 -1.89 -37.41
CA ARG A 323 -13.44 -2.20 -36.09
C ARG A 323 -12.45 -2.73 -35.05
N ALA A 324 -11.14 -2.46 -35.22
CA ALA A 324 -10.11 -2.82 -34.24
C ALA A 324 -10.37 -2.20 -32.84
N GLU A 325 -11.13 -1.13 -32.77
CA GLU A 325 -11.58 -0.51 -31.54
C GLU A 325 -12.48 -1.43 -30.68
N ARG A 326 -13.07 -2.49 -31.27
CA ARG A 326 -13.86 -3.49 -30.55
C ARG A 326 -13.03 -4.57 -29.88
N LEU A 327 -11.73 -4.55 -30.10
CA LEU A 327 -10.80 -5.50 -29.49
C LEU A 327 -10.46 -5.05 -28.06
N HIS A 328 -10.66 -5.92 -27.09
CA HIS A 328 -10.24 -5.74 -25.72
C HIS A 328 -8.95 -6.51 -25.46
N VAL A 329 -7.83 -5.82 -25.44
CA VAL A 329 -6.51 -6.42 -25.18
C VAL A 329 -6.26 -6.52 -23.69
N VAL A 330 -5.93 -7.71 -23.23
CA VAL A 330 -5.74 -8.02 -21.81
C VAL A 330 -4.44 -8.82 -21.63
N SER A 331 -3.60 -8.37 -20.74
CA SER A 331 -2.33 -9.04 -20.43
C SER A 331 -2.47 -9.96 -19.21
N VAL A 332 -1.85 -11.14 -19.28
CA VAL A 332 -1.74 -12.09 -18.16
C VAL A 332 -0.35 -11.97 -17.54
N SER A 333 -0.27 -11.75 -16.23
CA SER A 333 0.99 -11.56 -15.52
C SER A 333 0.91 -11.97 -14.05
N SER A 334 1.97 -12.57 -13.53
CA SER A 334 2.23 -12.62 -12.09
C SER A 334 2.91 -11.31 -11.64
N PRO A 335 2.71 -10.85 -10.42
CA PRO A 335 1.79 -11.32 -9.38
C PRO A 335 0.39 -10.69 -9.46
N ILE A 336 0.15 -9.86 -10.46
CA ILE A 336 -1.02 -9.00 -10.56
C ILE A 336 -2.27 -9.72 -11.13
N GLY A 337 -2.07 -10.78 -11.93
CA GLY A 337 -3.14 -11.55 -12.55
C GLY A 337 -3.49 -11.04 -13.95
N ILE A 338 -4.66 -10.46 -14.09
CA ILE A 338 -5.20 -9.92 -15.35
C ILE A 338 -5.07 -8.40 -15.36
N VAL A 339 -4.57 -7.86 -16.47
CA VAL A 339 -4.40 -6.41 -16.68
C VAL A 339 -5.03 -6.00 -18.00
N PRO A 340 -6.23 -5.40 -18.01
CA PRO A 340 -6.79 -4.71 -19.17
C PRO A 340 -5.88 -3.58 -19.64
N GLN A 341 -5.79 -3.36 -20.95
CA GLN A 341 -4.86 -2.39 -21.54
C GLN A 341 -5.08 -0.97 -21.00
N GLU A 342 -6.30 -0.56 -20.73
CA GLU A 342 -6.64 0.74 -20.16
C GLU A 342 -6.19 0.90 -18.70
N LEU A 343 -5.98 -0.20 -17.98
CA LEU A 343 -5.46 -0.20 -16.60
C LEU A 343 -3.93 -0.37 -16.52
N GLU A 344 -3.23 -0.51 -17.64
CA GLU A 344 -1.76 -0.69 -17.65
C GLU A 344 -0.98 0.47 -17.00
N ASP A 345 -1.56 1.66 -16.96
CA ASP A 345 -0.95 2.86 -16.36
C ASP A 345 -1.24 3.01 -14.88
N VAL A 346 -2.20 2.25 -14.35
CA VAL A 346 -2.57 2.29 -12.93
C VAL A 346 -1.51 1.56 -12.09
N TYR A 347 -1.10 2.16 -10.96
CA TYR A 347 -0.24 1.49 -10.00
C TYR A 347 -0.98 0.29 -9.35
N PRO A 348 -0.36 -0.88 -9.20
CA PRO A 348 1.04 -1.23 -9.46
C PRO A 348 1.32 -1.72 -10.89
N ALA A 349 0.34 -1.90 -11.78
CA ALA A 349 0.51 -2.49 -13.11
C ALA A 349 1.60 -1.80 -13.95
N ARG A 350 1.75 -0.48 -13.78
CA ARG A 350 2.78 0.30 -14.47
C ARG A 350 4.19 0.08 -13.94
N GLN A 351 4.35 -0.32 -12.66
CA GLN A 351 5.62 -0.18 -11.93
C GLN A 351 5.98 -1.42 -11.11
N TYR A 352 6.06 -2.58 -11.75
CA TYR A 352 6.55 -3.79 -11.10
C TYR A 352 7.53 -4.55 -11.98
N ASP A 353 8.44 -5.29 -11.36
CA ASP A 353 9.38 -6.19 -12.02
C ASP A 353 9.37 -7.56 -11.34
N ILE A 354 9.32 -8.61 -12.15
CA ILE A 354 9.23 -9.99 -11.69
C ILE A 354 10.21 -10.87 -12.47
N PRO A 355 10.69 -11.98 -11.89
CA PRO A 355 11.35 -13.03 -12.66
C PRO A 355 10.33 -13.67 -13.61
N VAL A 356 10.75 -13.90 -14.86
CA VAL A 356 9.94 -14.60 -15.87
C VAL A 356 10.48 -16.02 -15.98
N THR A 357 9.88 -16.95 -15.23
CA THR A 357 10.32 -18.35 -15.17
C THR A 357 9.55 -19.26 -16.12
N GLY A 358 8.35 -18.85 -16.55
CA GLY A 358 7.41 -19.72 -17.28
C GLY A 358 6.65 -20.70 -16.36
N GLU A 359 6.93 -20.69 -15.08
CA GLU A 359 6.25 -21.53 -14.08
C GLU A 359 5.17 -20.73 -13.35
N TRP A 360 4.06 -21.38 -13.05
CA TRP A 360 2.91 -20.80 -12.35
C TRP A 360 2.56 -21.65 -11.13
N SER A 361 2.64 -21.06 -9.96
CA SER A 361 2.10 -21.67 -8.73
C SER A 361 0.57 -21.74 -8.79
N GLU A 362 -0.04 -22.62 -7.99
CA GLU A 362 -1.51 -22.71 -7.95
C GLU A 362 -2.16 -21.40 -7.47
N ALA A 363 -1.52 -20.68 -6.56
CA ALA A 363 -1.98 -19.36 -6.12
C ALA A 363 -2.02 -18.34 -7.28
N GLU A 364 -0.98 -18.30 -8.12
CA GLU A 364 -0.95 -17.43 -9.30
C GLU A 364 -1.98 -17.82 -10.34
N ARG A 365 -2.15 -19.14 -10.60
CA ARG A 365 -3.20 -19.67 -11.49
C ARG A 365 -4.58 -19.28 -10.99
N GLY A 366 -4.84 -19.39 -9.67
CA GLY A 366 -6.09 -18.98 -9.05
C GLY A 366 -6.39 -17.49 -9.27
N ILE A 367 -5.39 -16.63 -9.06
CA ILE A 367 -5.49 -15.18 -9.30
C ILE A 367 -5.85 -14.87 -10.77
N VAL A 368 -5.20 -15.55 -11.71
CA VAL A 368 -5.47 -15.33 -13.15
C VAL A 368 -6.87 -15.83 -13.50
N ARG A 369 -7.27 -17.01 -13.02
CA ARG A 369 -8.62 -17.57 -13.25
C ARG A 369 -9.71 -16.64 -12.74
N GLU A 370 -9.59 -16.15 -11.51
CA GLU A 370 -10.56 -15.22 -10.91
C GLU A 370 -10.76 -13.96 -11.76
N GLY A 371 -9.65 -13.33 -12.18
CA GLY A 371 -9.72 -12.16 -13.05
C GLY A 371 -10.30 -12.46 -14.43
N PHE A 372 -9.92 -13.58 -15.03
CA PHE A 372 -10.46 -14.03 -16.31
C PHE A 372 -11.97 -14.29 -16.23
N ASP A 373 -12.42 -15.04 -15.23
CA ASP A 373 -13.84 -15.35 -15.01
C ASP A 373 -14.67 -14.08 -14.76
N HIS A 374 -14.08 -13.09 -14.06
CA HIS A 374 -14.71 -11.78 -13.88
C HIS A 374 -14.93 -11.09 -15.23
N LEU A 375 -13.91 -11.02 -16.08
CA LEU A 375 -14.03 -10.39 -17.39
C LEU A 375 -15.07 -11.09 -18.27
N VAL A 376 -15.05 -12.42 -18.32
CA VAL A 376 -16.00 -13.21 -19.13
C VAL A 376 -17.43 -13.03 -18.64
N ARG A 377 -17.63 -12.98 -17.31
CA ARG A 377 -18.97 -12.81 -16.72
C ARG A 377 -19.55 -11.42 -16.91
N THR A 378 -18.71 -10.38 -16.88
CA THR A 378 -19.15 -8.98 -16.88
C THR A 378 -19.01 -8.29 -18.24
N GLY A 379 -18.22 -8.84 -19.16
CA GLY A 379 -18.02 -8.32 -20.50
C GLY A 379 -19.10 -8.78 -21.48
N ALA A 380 -19.21 -8.07 -22.59
CA ALA A 380 -20.13 -8.37 -23.68
C ALA A 380 -19.46 -9.16 -24.83
N TYR A 381 -18.54 -10.07 -24.48
CA TYR A 381 -17.71 -10.75 -25.47
C TYR A 381 -18.49 -11.75 -26.33
N ARG A 382 -18.25 -11.69 -27.62
CA ARG A 382 -18.75 -12.64 -28.63
C ARG A 382 -17.70 -13.68 -29.04
N SER A 383 -16.42 -13.36 -28.82
CA SER A 383 -15.32 -14.30 -29.07
C SER A 383 -14.13 -14.00 -28.14
N ILE A 384 -13.35 -15.05 -27.89
CA ILE A 384 -12.13 -15.00 -27.08
C ILE A 384 -10.98 -15.50 -27.95
N ILE A 385 -9.93 -14.70 -28.06
CA ILE A 385 -8.69 -15.05 -28.75
C ILE A 385 -7.58 -15.16 -27.70
N VAL A 386 -6.91 -16.29 -27.63
CA VAL A 386 -5.84 -16.56 -26.69
C VAL A 386 -4.52 -16.65 -27.45
N HIS A 387 -3.69 -15.63 -27.30
CA HIS A 387 -2.36 -15.57 -27.90
C HIS A 387 -1.29 -15.80 -26.83
N LEU A 388 -1.37 -16.97 -26.19
CA LEU A 388 -0.50 -17.43 -25.12
C LEU A 388 0.09 -18.80 -25.48
N ASP A 389 1.31 -19.07 -24.99
CA ASP A 389 1.93 -20.38 -25.12
C ASP A 389 1.09 -21.47 -24.42
N PRO A 390 0.61 -22.49 -25.14
CA PRO A 390 -0.25 -23.51 -24.54
C PRO A 390 0.44 -24.34 -23.44
N GLY A 391 1.76 -24.50 -23.49
CA GLY A 391 2.52 -25.21 -22.48
C GLY A 391 2.51 -24.48 -21.15
N THR A 392 2.78 -23.18 -21.20
CA THR A 392 2.86 -22.31 -20.01
C THR A 392 1.49 -21.93 -19.44
N TYR A 393 0.49 -21.70 -20.33
CA TYR A 393 -0.82 -21.15 -19.95
C TYR A 393 -1.98 -22.13 -20.14
N GLY A 394 -1.68 -23.44 -20.27
CA GLY A 394 -2.70 -24.49 -20.51
C GLY A 394 -3.80 -24.54 -19.46
N PHE A 395 -3.52 -24.09 -18.22
CA PHE A 395 -4.52 -24.01 -17.16
C PHE A 395 -5.71 -23.09 -17.48
N LEU A 396 -5.60 -22.17 -18.45
CA LEU A 396 -6.71 -21.35 -18.92
C LEU A 396 -7.65 -22.13 -19.85
N ARG A 397 -7.23 -23.29 -20.38
CA ARG A 397 -8.11 -24.15 -21.20
C ARG A 397 -9.21 -24.83 -20.39
N GLU A 398 -8.95 -25.05 -19.10
CA GLU A 398 -9.88 -25.66 -18.17
C GLU A 398 -11.07 -24.74 -17.84
N ASN A 399 -10.85 -23.43 -17.92
CA ASN A 399 -11.84 -22.37 -17.64
C ASN A 399 -12.63 -21.93 -18.88
N ARG A 400 -12.95 -22.83 -19.78
CA ARG A 400 -13.73 -22.47 -20.98
C ARG A 400 -15.14 -22.04 -20.58
N SER A 401 -15.54 -20.84 -21.02
CA SER A 401 -16.97 -20.56 -21.14
C SER A 401 -17.50 -21.45 -22.27
N PRO A 402 -18.41 -22.39 -22.01
CA PRO A 402 -18.93 -23.25 -23.05
C PRO A 402 -19.75 -22.49 -24.12
N VAL A 403 -20.04 -21.22 -23.88
CA VAL A 403 -20.92 -20.37 -24.68
C VAL A 403 -20.14 -19.44 -25.63
N ILE A 404 -18.91 -19.01 -25.26
CA ILE A 404 -18.13 -18.06 -26.06
C ILE A 404 -17.07 -18.80 -26.88
N PRO A 405 -17.09 -18.71 -28.23
CA PRO A 405 -16.07 -19.30 -29.07
C PRO A 405 -14.66 -18.82 -28.68
N THR A 406 -13.75 -19.76 -28.46
CA THR A 406 -12.38 -19.48 -28.03
C THR A 406 -11.37 -20.08 -29.01
N VAL A 407 -10.44 -19.24 -29.50
CA VAL A 407 -9.41 -19.62 -30.47
C VAL A 407 -8.02 -19.39 -29.86
N TRP A 408 -7.15 -20.42 -29.94
CA TRP A 408 -5.74 -20.34 -29.59
C TRP A 408 -4.91 -20.16 -30.87
N THR A 409 -4.03 -19.15 -30.88
CA THR A 409 -3.38 -18.70 -32.13
C THR A 409 -1.88 -19.02 -32.23
N ILE A 410 -1.24 -19.53 -31.17
CA ILE A 410 0.21 -19.75 -31.19
C ILE A 410 0.57 -21.14 -31.73
N GLY A 411 -0.19 -22.19 -31.37
CA GLY A 411 0.20 -23.57 -31.68
C GLY A 411 1.55 -23.91 -31.06
N ASP A 412 2.47 -24.46 -31.87
CA ASP A 412 3.84 -24.81 -31.46
C ASP A 412 4.88 -23.70 -31.75
N HIS A 413 4.43 -22.52 -32.16
CA HIS A 413 5.28 -21.40 -32.53
C HIS A 413 5.63 -20.52 -31.35
N ARG A 414 6.69 -19.71 -31.49
CA ARG A 414 6.97 -18.63 -30.54
C ARG A 414 5.93 -17.52 -30.69
N THR A 415 5.51 -16.90 -29.58
CA THR A 415 4.47 -15.86 -29.53
C THR A 415 4.67 -14.70 -30.51
N THR A 416 5.92 -14.40 -30.88
CA THR A 416 6.27 -13.28 -31.78
C THR A 416 6.77 -13.71 -33.15
N SER A 417 6.69 -15.01 -33.49
CA SER A 417 7.05 -15.48 -34.82
C SER A 417 6.09 -14.93 -35.89
N ALA A 418 6.49 -14.95 -37.15
CA ALA A 418 5.64 -14.49 -38.26
C ALA A 418 4.34 -15.30 -38.33
N GLU A 419 4.48 -16.61 -38.24
CA GLU A 419 3.35 -17.57 -38.31
C GLU A 419 2.34 -17.35 -37.17
N ALA A 420 2.82 -17.11 -35.94
CA ALA A 420 1.94 -16.82 -34.80
C ALA A 420 1.23 -15.47 -34.97
N ILE A 421 1.92 -14.45 -35.47
CA ILE A 421 1.31 -13.13 -35.74
C ILE A 421 0.30 -13.21 -36.89
N ASP A 422 0.60 -13.97 -37.96
CA ASP A 422 -0.34 -14.17 -39.09
C ASP A 422 -1.60 -14.93 -38.62
N SER A 423 -1.43 -15.96 -37.79
CA SER A 423 -2.53 -16.68 -37.14
C SER A 423 -3.36 -15.76 -36.24
N LEU A 424 -2.70 -14.91 -35.45
CA LEU A 424 -3.38 -13.90 -34.61
C LEU A 424 -4.16 -12.92 -35.49
N ARG A 425 -3.57 -12.42 -36.56
CA ARG A 425 -4.23 -11.50 -37.51
C ARG A 425 -5.48 -12.12 -38.15
N ALA A 426 -5.38 -13.36 -38.59
CA ALA A 426 -6.51 -14.08 -39.17
C ALA A 426 -7.65 -14.27 -38.15
N ALA A 427 -7.32 -14.66 -36.91
CA ALA A 427 -8.30 -14.84 -35.86
C ALA A 427 -8.99 -13.52 -35.48
N VAL A 428 -8.22 -12.42 -35.33
CA VAL A 428 -8.77 -11.09 -35.03
C VAL A 428 -9.64 -10.59 -36.18
N ALA A 429 -9.19 -10.70 -37.44
CA ALA A 429 -9.97 -10.27 -38.58
C ALA A 429 -11.31 -11.01 -38.66
N SER A 430 -11.30 -12.35 -38.52
CA SER A 430 -12.51 -13.18 -38.51
C SER A 430 -13.46 -12.80 -37.34
N ALA A 431 -12.94 -12.51 -36.15
CA ALA A 431 -13.76 -12.12 -35.01
C ALA A 431 -14.38 -10.73 -35.16
N LEU A 432 -13.70 -9.80 -35.84
CA LEU A 432 -14.17 -8.42 -36.07
C LEU A 432 -15.14 -8.30 -37.27
N GLU A 433 -15.06 -9.20 -38.25
CA GLU A 433 -15.85 -9.14 -39.48
C GLU A 433 -17.37 -9.01 -39.25
N PRO A 434 -18.00 -9.79 -38.34
CA PRO A 434 -19.45 -9.73 -38.15
C PRO A 434 -19.91 -8.51 -37.34
N LEU A 435 -18.99 -7.72 -36.78
CA LEU A 435 -19.33 -6.61 -35.89
C LEU A 435 -19.63 -5.32 -36.67
N SER A 436 -20.55 -4.50 -36.15
CA SER A 436 -20.80 -3.17 -36.68
C SER A 436 -19.81 -2.14 -36.11
N PRO A 437 -19.52 -1.03 -36.78
CA PRO A 437 -18.76 0.06 -36.22
C PRO A 437 -19.36 0.55 -34.89
N VAL A 438 -18.51 1.03 -33.99
CA VAL A 438 -18.99 1.59 -32.69
C VAL A 438 -19.71 2.92 -32.95
N PRO A 439 -20.96 3.09 -32.49
CA PRO A 439 -21.64 4.39 -32.57
C PRO A 439 -20.81 5.47 -31.87
N GLY A 440 -20.51 6.56 -32.59
CA GLY A 440 -19.63 7.62 -32.11
C GLY A 440 -18.13 7.37 -32.32
N GLY A 441 -17.78 6.23 -32.92
CA GLY A 441 -16.42 5.89 -33.35
C GLY A 441 -15.42 5.68 -32.20
N PRO A 442 -14.10 5.76 -32.48
CA PRO A 442 -13.05 5.47 -31.51
C PRO A 442 -13.08 6.35 -30.24
N LEU A 443 -13.55 7.59 -30.36
CA LEU A 443 -13.67 8.49 -29.19
C LEU A 443 -14.71 8.02 -28.18
N ALA A 444 -15.78 7.34 -28.65
CA ALA A 444 -16.76 6.75 -27.75
C ALA A 444 -16.13 5.60 -26.94
N VAL A 445 -15.28 4.79 -27.57
CA VAL A 445 -14.54 3.71 -26.90
C VAL A 445 -13.58 4.27 -25.86
N VAL A 446 -12.77 5.28 -26.21
CA VAL A 446 -11.86 5.95 -25.25
C VAL A 446 -12.63 6.53 -24.07
N ARG A 447 -13.84 7.07 -24.30
CA ARG A 447 -14.70 7.54 -23.19
C ARG A 447 -15.14 6.41 -22.26
N GLU A 448 -15.50 5.25 -22.80
CA GLU A 448 -15.83 4.08 -21.99
C GLU A 448 -14.61 3.56 -21.21
N GLU A 449 -13.44 3.47 -21.82
CA GLU A 449 -12.18 3.10 -21.15
C GLU A 449 -11.85 4.04 -19.99
N LEU A 450 -11.94 5.35 -20.20
CA LEU A 450 -11.71 6.33 -19.14
C LEU A 450 -12.78 6.28 -18.04
N ALA A 451 -14.04 5.97 -18.39
CA ALA A 451 -15.09 5.77 -17.38
C ALA A 451 -14.79 4.55 -16.51
N GLU A 452 -14.23 3.48 -17.07
CA GLU A 452 -13.82 2.30 -16.29
C GLU A 452 -12.58 2.56 -15.42
N ILE A 453 -11.63 3.36 -15.87
CA ILE A 453 -10.52 3.85 -15.02
C ILE A 453 -11.08 4.69 -13.85
N ALA A 454 -12.06 5.55 -14.09
CA ALA A 454 -12.71 6.31 -13.03
C ALA A 454 -13.48 5.42 -12.05
N ALA A 455 -14.18 4.38 -12.56
CA ALA A 455 -14.86 3.40 -11.72
C ALA A 455 -13.86 2.61 -10.85
N PHE A 456 -12.74 2.20 -11.42
CA PHE A 456 -11.64 1.56 -10.70
C PHE A 456 -11.11 2.45 -9.56
N GLN A 457 -10.96 3.76 -9.79
CA GLN A 457 -10.44 4.74 -8.84
C GLN A 457 -11.47 5.13 -7.77
N PHE A 458 -12.64 5.64 -8.19
CA PHE A 458 -13.62 6.30 -7.31
C PHE A 458 -14.81 5.43 -6.92
N GLY A 459 -14.94 4.23 -7.50
CA GLY A 459 -16.16 3.44 -7.44
C GLY A 459 -17.14 3.81 -8.56
N ARG A 460 -17.99 2.85 -8.90
CA ARG A 460 -18.90 2.96 -10.06
C ARG A 460 -19.91 4.11 -9.97
N PRO A 461 -20.62 4.33 -8.83
CA PRO A 461 -21.58 5.43 -8.76
C PRO A 461 -20.97 6.79 -9.02
N ALA A 462 -19.84 7.09 -8.41
CA ALA A 462 -19.13 8.36 -8.62
C ALA A 462 -18.62 8.52 -10.06
N ALA A 463 -18.11 7.45 -10.68
CA ALA A 463 -17.66 7.45 -12.07
C ALA A 463 -18.82 7.67 -13.05
N GLU A 464 -19.97 7.05 -12.83
CA GLU A 464 -21.17 7.26 -13.64
C GLU A 464 -21.63 8.71 -13.60
N ARG A 465 -21.56 9.38 -12.45
CA ARG A 465 -21.81 10.82 -12.37
C ARG A 465 -20.78 11.62 -13.14
N LEU A 466 -19.48 11.30 -13.00
CA LEU A 466 -18.43 12.02 -13.71
C LEU A 466 -18.63 11.98 -15.24
N PHE A 467 -19.05 10.83 -15.76
CA PHE A 467 -19.24 10.59 -17.18
C PHE A 467 -20.70 10.73 -17.68
N ALA A 468 -21.64 11.15 -16.82
CA ALA A 468 -23.02 11.41 -17.23
C ALA A 468 -23.07 12.55 -18.29
N PRO A 469 -23.94 12.46 -19.32
CA PRO A 469 -24.12 13.54 -20.29
C PRO A 469 -24.55 14.87 -19.65
N PRO A 470 -24.15 16.02 -20.23
CA PRO A 470 -23.23 16.15 -21.34
C PRO A 470 -21.78 16.02 -20.91
N VAL A 471 -21.03 15.16 -21.61
CA VAL A 471 -19.59 15.01 -21.38
C VAL A 471 -18.85 14.87 -22.71
N ARG A 472 -17.70 15.52 -22.81
CA ARG A 472 -16.78 15.44 -23.95
C ARG A 472 -15.37 15.15 -23.46
N LEU A 473 -14.57 14.56 -24.33
CA LEU A 473 -13.14 14.38 -24.12
C LEU A 473 -12.37 15.43 -24.92
N ALA A 474 -11.34 15.99 -24.32
CA ALA A 474 -10.43 16.94 -24.97
C ALA A 474 -9.00 16.63 -24.56
N GLY A 475 -8.06 16.69 -25.50
CA GLY A 475 -6.65 16.48 -25.21
C GLY A 475 -5.99 15.53 -26.19
N ARG A 476 -4.94 14.86 -25.71
CA ARG A 476 -4.10 13.91 -26.46
C ARG A 476 -4.18 12.52 -25.81
N PRO A 477 -3.80 11.42 -26.47
CA PRO A 477 -3.88 10.07 -25.89
C PRO A 477 -3.24 9.94 -24.50
N TRP A 478 -2.18 10.68 -24.20
CA TRP A 478 -1.47 10.64 -22.90
C TRP A 478 -1.96 11.68 -21.87
N PHE A 479 -2.89 12.55 -22.29
CA PHE A 479 -3.46 13.60 -21.45
C PHE A 479 -4.90 13.88 -21.89
N GLN A 480 -5.87 13.44 -21.11
CA GLN A 480 -7.28 13.62 -21.38
C GLN A 480 -7.94 14.53 -20.35
N ARG A 481 -8.78 15.42 -20.81
CA ARG A 481 -9.69 16.22 -19.98
C ARG A 481 -11.11 15.75 -20.20
N VAL A 482 -11.81 15.52 -19.11
CA VAL A 482 -13.25 15.27 -19.10
C VAL A 482 -13.94 16.61 -18.90
N THR A 483 -14.77 17.05 -19.84
CA THR A 483 -15.33 18.40 -19.88
C THR A 483 -16.80 18.35 -20.28
N ASP A 484 -17.57 19.41 -20.01
CA ASP A 484 -18.94 19.59 -20.52
C ASP A 484 -18.98 20.07 -21.99
N GLY A 485 -17.83 20.49 -22.53
CA GLY A 485 -17.73 21.08 -23.86
C GLY A 485 -18.15 22.56 -23.93
N ALA A 486 -18.58 23.15 -22.82
CA ALA A 486 -18.97 24.58 -22.68
C ALA A 486 -17.93 25.40 -21.91
N GLY A 487 -16.84 24.77 -21.46
CA GLY A 487 -15.72 25.44 -20.78
C GLY A 487 -15.41 24.91 -19.38
N SER A 488 -16.23 24.02 -18.82
CA SER A 488 -15.96 23.42 -17.50
C SER A 488 -15.19 22.12 -17.66
N ASP A 489 -13.99 22.07 -17.10
CA ASP A 489 -13.24 20.83 -16.94
C ASP A 489 -13.68 20.13 -15.64
N PHE A 490 -14.02 18.84 -15.71
CA PHE A 490 -14.44 18.04 -14.56
C PHE A 490 -13.25 17.27 -13.95
N ALA A 491 -12.44 16.66 -14.79
CA ALA A 491 -11.27 15.90 -14.35
C ALA A 491 -10.20 15.87 -15.44
N THR A 492 -8.97 15.60 -15.02
CA THR A 492 -7.84 15.34 -15.93
C THR A 492 -7.24 13.99 -15.65
N TRP A 493 -7.01 13.21 -16.70
CA TRP A 493 -6.27 11.96 -16.66
C TRP A 493 -4.91 12.13 -17.35
N ARG A 494 -3.87 11.60 -16.72
CA ARG A 494 -2.51 11.59 -17.27
C ARG A 494 -1.96 10.17 -17.26
N GLU A 495 -1.38 9.78 -18.37
CA GLU A 495 -0.76 8.46 -18.53
C GLU A 495 0.32 8.18 -17.46
N GLU A 496 1.15 9.16 -17.10
CA GLU A 496 2.22 8.97 -16.10
C GLU A 496 1.68 8.60 -14.71
N ARG A 497 0.45 9.01 -14.41
CA ARG A 497 -0.20 8.78 -13.13
C ARG A 497 -1.15 7.58 -13.16
N GLY A 498 -1.80 7.35 -14.30
CA GLY A 498 -2.82 6.31 -14.49
C GLY A 498 -4.15 6.59 -13.77
N LEU A 499 -4.26 7.71 -13.03
CA LEU A 499 -5.41 8.10 -12.22
C LEU A 499 -5.88 9.51 -12.56
N PHE A 500 -7.16 9.76 -12.31
CA PHE A 500 -7.77 11.08 -12.47
C PHE A 500 -7.40 12.03 -11.34
N GLN A 501 -7.32 13.31 -11.69
CA GLN A 501 -7.26 14.45 -10.79
C GLN A 501 -8.54 15.27 -10.98
N LEU A 502 -9.19 15.61 -9.88
CA LEU A 502 -10.46 16.32 -9.90
C LEU A 502 -10.27 17.84 -9.97
N THR A 503 -11.21 18.51 -10.63
CA THR A 503 -11.48 19.93 -10.48
C THR A 503 -12.62 20.15 -9.49
N ILE A 504 -12.89 21.40 -9.12
CA ILE A 504 -14.06 21.75 -8.28
C ILE A 504 -15.37 21.32 -8.96
N ALA A 505 -15.51 21.58 -10.26
CA ALA A 505 -16.70 21.20 -11.01
C ALA A 505 -16.90 19.69 -11.05
N GLY A 506 -15.82 18.92 -11.22
CA GLY A 506 -15.87 17.46 -11.20
C GLY A 506 -16.23 16.91 -9.83
N ALA A 507 -15.60 17.41 -8.77
CA ALA A 507 -15.94 17.00 -7.41
C ALA A 507 -17.40 17.31 -7.08
N ARG A 508 -17.88 18.51 -7.40
CA ARG A 508 -19.30 18.90 -7.20
C ARG A 508 -20.26 17.95 -7.90
N ARG A 509 -19.91 17.54 -9.13
CA ARG A 509 -20.72 16.59 -9.91
C ARG A 509 -20.77 15.19 -9.27
N MET A 510 -19.67 14.75 -8.66
CA MET A 510 -19.51 13.43 -8.07
C MET A 510 -19.97 13.34 -6.61
N LEU A 511 -20.00 14.46 -5.89
CA LEU A 511 -20.15 14.53 -4.42
C LEU A 511 -21.25 13.64 -3.83
N PRO A 512 -22.45 13.48 -4.42
CA PRO A 512 -23.45 12.60 -3.81
C PRO A 512 -22.98 11.15 -3.63
N ASP A 513 -22.03 10.70 -4.48
CA ASP A 513 -21.53 9.33 -4.47
C ASP A 513 -20.00 9.26 -4.31
N LEU A 514 -19.31 10.38 -4.15
CA LEU A 514 -17.86 10.43 -3.93
C LEU A 514 -17.53 10.15 -2.46
N GLU A 515 -17.03 8.95 -2.20
CA GLU A 515 -16.63 8.54 -0.85
C GLU A 515 -15.38 9.27 -0.34
N LEU A 516 -14.48 9.70 -1.23
CA LEU A 516 -13.17 10.26 -0.89
C LEU A 516 -13.27 11.73 -0.45
N THR A 517 -13.83 11.97 0.74
CA THR A 517 -14.09 13.31 1.29
C THR A 517 -13.32 13.56 2.58
N VAL A 518 -12.87 14.80 2.75
CA VAL A 518 -12.19 15.31 3.96
C VAL A 518 -12.95 16.54 4.43
N GLU A 519 -13.47 16.52 5.65
CA GLU A 519 -14.13 17.66 6.28
C GLU A 519 -13.17 18.38 7.21
N VAL A 520 -13.01 19.68 6.98
CA VAL A 520 -12.10 20.52 7.74
C VAL A 520 -12.84 21.38 8.76
N ASP A 521 -12.09 21.92 9.71
CA ASP A 521 -12.63 22.84 10.70
C ASP A 521 -13.31 24.03 10.03
N PRO A 522 -14.57 24.37 10.40
CA PRO A 522 -15.30 25.49 9.84
C PRO A 522 -14.56 26.83 9.94
N GLU A 523 -13.83 27.04 11.03
CA GLU A 523 -13.12 28.29 11.33
C GLU A 523 -11.73 28.37 10.70
N MET A 524 -11.25 27.25 10.09
CA MET A 524 -9.93 27.21 9.49
C MET A 524 -9.89 27.96 8.16
N PRO A 525 -9.02 28.95 7.98
CA PRO A 525 -8.86 29.61 6.68
C PRO A 525 -8.20 28.65 5.68
N LEU A 526 -8.89 28.33 4.59
CA LEU A 526 -8.35 27.53 3.48
C LEU A 526 -7.45 28.40 2.57
N ALA A 527 -6.38 28.95 3.14
CA ALA A 527 -5.43 29.78 2.41
C ALA A 527 -4.36 28.96 1.66
N GLY A 528 -4.07 27.76 2.13
CA GLY A 528 -3.04 26.83 1.61
C GLY A 528 -3.46 25.39 1.79
N ASP A 529 -2.47 24.49 1.83
CA ASP A 529 -2.68 23.06 2.04
C ASP A 529 -3.34 22.76 3.40
N VAL A 530 -4.07 21.64 3.47
CA VAL A 530 -4.75 21.19 4.69
C VAL A 530 -3.80 20.36 5.53
N PHE A 531 -3.62 20.74 6.79
CA PHE A 531 -2.86 19.98 7.78
C PHE A 531 -3.77 19.17 8.69
N ALA A 532 -3.25 18.06 9.24
CA ALA A 532 -4.00 17.13 10.08
C ALA A 532 -4.76 17.80 11.25
N PRO A 533 -4.21 18.78 11.99
CA PRO A 533 -4.95 19.46 13.07
C PRO A 533 -6.23 20.16 12.61
N GLY A 534 -6.31 20.53 11.32
CA GLY A 534 -7.49 21.16 10.74
C GLY A 534 -8.53 20.17 10.20
N VAL A 535 -8.28 18.87 10.27
CA VAL A 535 -9.20 17.85 9.78
C VAL A 535 -10.13 17.38 10.90
N ARG A 536 -11.44 17.54 10.73
CA ARG A 536 -12.45 17.04 11.65
C ARG A 536 -12.87 15.61 11.33
N ARG A 537 -13.10 15.32 10.07
CA ARG A 537 -13.48 13.99 9.57
C ARG A 537 -12.80 13.70 8.24
N ALA A 538 -12.47 12.46 8.00
CA ALA A 538 -11.98 12.00 6.71
C ALA A 538 -12.48 10.58 6.46
N SER A 539 -12.83 10.28 5.22
CA SER A 539 -13.25 8.93 4.85
C SER A 539 -12.12 7.93 5.10
N PRO A 540 -12.38 6.80 5.75
CA PRO A 540 -11.39 5.73 5.94
C PRO A 540 -10.98 5.07 4.62
N ALA A 541 -11.71 5.29 3.53
CA ALA A 541 -11.38 4.81 2.19
C ALA A 541 -10.22 5.58 1.54
N ILE A 542 -9.85 6.75 2.06
CA ILE A 542 -8.77 7.57 1.51
C ILE A 542 -7.40 6.93 1.71
N ARG A 543 -6.62 6.88 0.65
CA ARG A 543 -5.21 6.43 0.62
C ARG A 543 -4.30 7.57 0.18
N VAL A 544 -3.04 7.49 0.53
CA VAL A 544 -2.03 8.43 0.02
C VAL A 544 -2.03 8.42 -1.51
N GLY A 545 -2.13 9.59 -2.11
CA GLY A 545 -2.21 9.78 -3.56
C GLY A 545 -3.62 9.84 -4.15
N ASP A 546 -4.68 9.58 -3.36
CA ASP A 546 -6.05 9.74 -3.82
C ASP A 546 -6.40 11.21 -4.09
N ALA A 547 -7.20 11.44 -5.14
CA ALA A 547 -7.85 12.72 -5.37
C ALA A 547 -9.06 12.82 -4.44
N VAL A 548 -9.12 13.86 -3.61
CA VAL A 548 -10.14 14.05 -2.57
C VAL A 548 -10.90 15.37 -2.74
N ALA A 549 -12.15 15.37 -2.30
CA ALA A 549 -12.94 16.58 -2.10
C ALA A 549 -12.78 17.05 -0.65
N VAL A 550 -12.49 18.34 -0.47
CA VAL A 550 -12.40 18.99 0.84
C VAL A 550 -13.68 19.75 1.09
N LEU A 551 -14.36 19.42 2.18
CA LEU A 551 -15.61 20.03 2.61
C LEU A 551 -15.34 20.97 3.78
N GLN A 552 -16.05 22.09 3.80
CA GLN A 552 -16.12 23.04 4.92
C GLN A 552 -17.57 23.45 5.12
N HIS A 553 -18.10 23.44 6.32
CA HIS A 553 -19.52 23.63 6.62
C HIS A 553 -20.46 22.65 5.86
N GLY A 554 -19.96 21.44 5.54
CA GLY A 554 -20.70 20.48 4.72
C GLY A 554 -20.72 20.76 3.22
N GLU A 555 -20.15 21.88 2.78
CA GLU A 555 -20.10 22.32 1.39
C GLU A 555 -18.71 22.08 0.78
N LEU A 556 -18.67 21.85 -0.55
CA LEU A 556 -17.42 21.71 -1.27
C LEU A 556 -16.62 23.03 -1.24
N ALA A 557 -15.44 23.00 -0.65
CA ALA A 557 -14.56 24.15 -0.52
C ALA A 557 -13.29 24.03 -1.40
N ALA A 558 -12.76 22.82 -1.54
CA ALA A 558 -11.54 22.59 -2.31
C ALA A 558 -11.47 21.16 -2.85
N VAL A 559 -10.49 20.92 -3.73
CA VAL A 559 -10.05 19.59 -4.15
C VAL A 559 -8.55 19.50 -4.06
N GLY A 560 -8.05 18.30 -3.77
CA GLY A 560 -6.62 18.09 -3.61
C GLY A 560 -6.22 16.64 -3.73
N GLU A 561 -5.00 16.36 -3.28
CA GLU A 561 -4.40 15.05 -3.22
C GLU A 561 -4.10 14.68 -1.77
N ALA A 562 -4.56 13.54 -1.33
CA ALA A 562 -4.29 13.03 0.00
C ALA A 562 -2.80 12.68 0.17
N THR A 563 -2.19 13.18 1.23
CA THR A 563 -0.80 12.88 1.61
C THR A 563 -0.72 12.00 2.86
N LEU A 564 -1.85 11.78 3.53
CA LEU A 564 -2.03 10.84 4.62
C LEU A 564 -3.25 9.94 4.33
N PRO A 565 -3.28 8.72 4.89
CA PRO A 565 -4.49 7.91 4.91
C PRO A 565 -5.60 8.58 5.73
N GLY A 566 -6.86 8.35 5.37
CA GLY A 566 -7.98 9.06 5.99
C GLY A 566 -8.04 8.98 7.52
N ARG A 567 -7.86 7.80 8.11
CA ARG A 567 -7.80 7.66 9.59
C ARG A 567 -6.65 8.42 10.20
N ALA A 568 -5.47 8.41 9.56
CA ALA A 568 -4.30 9.11 10.06
C ALA A 568 -4.49 10.64 10.02
N MET A 569 -5.26 11.17 9.07
CA MET A 569 -5.58 12.61 9.01
C MET A 569 -6.26 13.11 10.29
N VAL A 570 -7.11 12.26 10.90
CA VAL A 570 -7.87 12.61 12.11
C VAL A 570 -7.09 12.29 13.39
N GLN A 571 -6.23 11.27 13.35
CA GLN A 571 -5.51 10.79 14.53
C GLN A 571 -4.21 11.56 14.83
N LEU A 572 -3.68 12.29 13.84
CA LEU A 572 -2.38 12.95 13.97
C LEU A 572 -2.54 14.43 14.38
N GLY A 573 -1.78 14.84 15.36
CA GLY A 573 -1.69 16.24 15.77
C GLY A 573 -0.82 17.11 14.85
N ARG A 574 -0.15 16.54 13.85
CA ARG A 574 0.72 17.23 12.88
C ARG A 574 0.82 16.43 11.58
N GLY A 575 1.08 17.11 10.50
CA GLY A 575 1.35 16.52 9.18
C GLY A 575 0.49 17.16 8.10
N LEU A 576 0.97 17.12 6.88
CA LEU A 576 0.20 17.53 5.70
C LEU A 576 -0.85 16.44 5.43
N ALA A 577 -2.13 16.80 5.45
CA ALA A 577 -3.23 15.88 5.19
C ALA A 577 -3.63 15.88 3.72
N VAL A 578 -3.86 17.08 3.15
CA VAL A 578 -4.24 17.25 1.75
C VAL A 578 -3.42 18.36 1.12
N ARG A 579 -2.77 18.07 0.01
CA ARG A 579 -2.16 19.06 -0.85
C ARG A 579 -3.24 19.62 -1.78
N LEU A 580 -3.63 20.87 -1.58
CA LEU A 580 -4.68 21.49 -2.38
C LEU A 580 -4.23 21.76 -3.83
N ARG A 581 -5.15 21.56 -4.76
CA ARG A 581 -4.98 21.87 -6.19
C ARG A 581 -5.85 23.02 -6.64
N HIS A 582 -7.10 22.99 -6.25
CA HIS A 582 -8.08 24.04 -6.55
C HIS A 582 -8.93 24.30 -5.31
N ARG A 583 -9.26 25.55 -5.08
CA ARG A 583 -10.16 25.99 -4.00
C ARG A 583 -11.21 26.95 -4.55
N LEU A 584 -12.37 26.98 -3.92
CA LEU A 584 -13.34 28.05 -4.12
C LEU A 584 -12.85 29.29 -3.38
N HIS A 585 -12.78 30.42 -4.05
CA HIS A 585 -12.61 31.69 -3.36
C HIS A 585 -13.94 32.05 -2.69
N PRO A 586 -13.97 32.50 -1.43
CA PRO A 586 -15.17 33.11 -0.88
C PRO A 586 -15.59 34.22 -1.85
N ALA A 587 -16.86 34.23 -2.22
CA ALA A 587 -17.42 35.33 -2.98
C ALA A 587 -17.10 36.61 -2.18
N THR A 588 -16.33 37.51 -2.75
CA THR A 588 -16.19 38.87 -2.22
C THR A 588 -17.59 39.44 -2.19
N GLU A 589 -18.18 39.62 -1.01
CA GLU A 589 -19.37 40.48 -0.87
C GLU A 589 -19.01 41.83 -1.45
N THR A 590 -19.46 42.08 -2.66
CA THR A 590 -19.53 43.44 -3.20
C THR A 590 -20.54 44.15 -2.32
N THR A 591 -20.06 44.78 -1.25
CA THR A 591 -20.77 45.86 -0.60
C THR A 591 -20.95 46.95 -1.63
N ASN A 592 -22.07 46.92 -2.33
CA ASN A 592 -22.62 48.11 -2.95
C ASN A 592 -22.92 49.10 -1.81
N SER A 593 -21.97 49.93 -1.46
CA SER A 593 -22.25 51.17 -0.76
C SER A 593 -22.85 52.14 -1.80
N GLU A 594 -24.17 52.10 -1.91
CA GLU A 594 -24.88 53.29 -2.39
C GLU A 594 -24.69 54.40 -1.37
N GLY A 595 -24.09 55.50 -1.78
CA GLY A 595 -23.94 56.74 -1.07
C GLY A 595 -23.51 57.82 -2.03
#